data_3b4cf8c71931214f6a10087e294a37d5
#
_entry.id   3b4cf8c71931214f6a10087e294a37d5
#
_cell.length_a   1.000
_cell.length_b   1.000
_cell.length_c   1.000
_cell.angle_alpha   90.00
_cell.angle_beta   90.00
_cell.angle_gamma   90.00
#
_symmetry.space_group_name_H-M   'P 1'
#
loop_
_entity.id
_entity.type
_entity.pdbx_description
1 polymer ?
#
loop_
_entity_poly.entity_id
_entity_poly.type
_entity_poly.pdbx_seq_one_letter_code
_entity_poly.pdbx_strand_id
1 'polypeptide(L)' 'MAAAGPRRVRALALLARSAEARLDMAAAELSRMRAEAARLDAEIAALGATRGR' A
#
# COMPACT_ATOMS: atom_id res chain seq x y z
N MET A 1 23.31 -16.84 30.34
CA MET A 1 22.88 -16.44 29.93
C MET A 1 22.34 -16.30 28.77
N ALA A 2 21.71 -16.07 28.46
CA ALA A 2 21.14 -16.40 27.55
C ALA A 2 20.67 -15.59 26.67
N ALA A 3 21.26 -15.41 25.81
CA ALA A 3 20.84 -14.76 24.73
C ALA A 3 19.63 -15.35 24.14
N ALA A 4 18.94 -14.63 23.37
CA ALA A 4 17.83 -15.13 22.63
C ALA A 4 18.30 -16.26 21.74
N GLY A 5 17.66 -17.39 21.84
CA GLY A 5 18.02 -18.54 21.03
C GLY A 5 17.66 -18.35 19.58
N PRO A 6 18.16 -19.23 18.70
CA PRO A 6 17.87 -19.17 17.28
C PRO A 6 16.38 -19.13 16.95
N ARG A 7 15.57 -19.83 17.72
CA ARG A 7 14.11 -19.83 17.52
C ARG A 7 13.52 -18.46 17.70
N ARG A 8 13.99 -17.74 18.72
CA ARG A 8 13.48 -16.40 19.01
C ARG A 8 13.90 -15.44 17.93
N VAL A 9 15.12 -15.55 17.44
CA VAL A 9 15.60 -14.72 16.35
C VAL A 9 14.78 -14.97 15.09
N ARG A 10 14.48 -16.22 14.78
CA ARG A 10 13.66 -16.57 13.62
C ARG A 10 12.24 -16.03 13.76
N ALA A 11 11.68 -16.14 14.95
CA ALA A 11 10.33 -15.63 15.21
C ALA A 11 10.27 -14.14 14.99
N LEU A 12 11.26 -13.40 15.50
CA LEU A 12 11.33 -11.96 15.30
C LEU A 12 11.52 -11.60 13.83
N ALA A 13 12.35 -12.36 13.12
CA ALA A 13 12.56 -12.14 11.70
C ALA A 13 11.28 -12.36 10.90
N LEU A 14 10.51 -13.40 11.25
CA LEU A 14 9.24 -13.66 10.59
C LEU A 14 8.23 -12.57 10.86
N LEU A 15 8.17 -12.07 12.09
CA LEU A 15 7.29 -10.97 12.44
C LEU A 15 7.66 -9.71 11.68
N ALA A 16 8.95 -9.43 11.56
CA ALA A 16 9.42 -8.27 10.81
C ALA A 16 9.03 -8.37 9.34
N ARG A 17 9.22 -9.53 8.72
CA ARG A 17 8.84 -9.76 7.33
C ARG A 17 7.33 -9.64 7.13
N SER A 18 6.57 -10.15 8.08
CA SER A 18 5.12 -10.06 8.04
C SER A 18 4.66 -8.60 8.11
N ALA A 19 5.28 -7.82 8.97
CA ALA A 19 4.97 -6.40 9.09
C ALA A 19 5.33 -5.65 7.82
N GLU A 20 6.49 -5.94 7.23
CA GLU A 20 6.90 -5.33 5.96
C GLU A 20 5.92 -5.68 4.85
N ALA A 21 5.51 -6.94 4.78
CA ALA A 21 4.54 -7.38 3.77
C ALA A 21 3.22 -6.63 3.92
N ARG A 22 2.77 -6.41 5.15
CA ARG A 22 1.54 -5.66 5.39
C ARG A 22 1.67 -4.21 4.96
N LEU A 23 2.82 -3.60 5.23
CA LEU A 23 3.08 -2.23 4.81
C LEU A 23 3.13 -2.13 3.29
N ASP A 24 3.78 -3.08 2.63
CA ASP A 24 3.86 -3.12 1.18
C ASP A 24 2.47 -3.25 0.57
N MET A 25 1.64 -4.13 1.12
CA MET A 25 0.27 -4.31 0.65
C MET A 25 -0.57 -3.07 0.84
N ALA A 26 -0.43 -2.42 2.00
CA ALA A 26 -1.15 -1.18 2.28
C ALA A 26 -0.70 -0.06 1.34
N ALA A 27 0.59 0.04 1.09
CA ALA A 27 1.12 1.04 0.15
C ALA A 27 0.62 0.79 -1.27
N ALA A 28 0.59 -0.47 -1.70
CA ALA A 28 0.08 -0.83 -3.03
C ALA A 28 -1.41 -0.51 -3.15
N GLU A 29 -2.18 -0.78 -2.11
CA GLU A 29 -3.60 -0.48 -2.10
C GLU A 29 -3.85 1.01 -2.17
N LEU A 30 -3.10 1.79 -1.39
CA LEU A 30 -3.21 3.24 -1.42
C LEU A 30 -2.84 3.78 -2.80
N SER A 31 -1.81 3.24 -3.42
CA SER A 31 -1.40 3.63 -4.76
C SER A 31 -2.51 3.38 -5.77
N ARG A 32 -3.18 2.24 -5.67
CA ARG A 32 -4.31 1.91 -6.55
C ARG A 32 -5.47 2.87 -6.33
N MET A 33 -5.75 3.21 -5.09
CA MET A 33 -6.83 4.16 -4.78
C MET A 33 -6.54 5.54 -5.35
N ARG A 34 -5.30 5.99 -5.26
CA ARG A 34 -4.89 7.28 -5.81
C ARG A 34 -5.00 7.29 -7.33
N ALA A 35 -4.60 6.20 -7.97
CA ALA A 35 -4.72 6.07 -9.41
C ALA A 35 -6.18 6.08 -9.85
N GLU A 36 -7.04 5.41 -9.11
CA GLU A 36 -8.48 5.38 -9.39
C GLU A 36 -9.08 6.77 -9.23
N ALA A 37 -8.73 7.46 -8.17
CA ALA A 37 -9.22 8.81 -7.93
C ALA A 37 -8.78 9.76 -9.04
N ALA A 38 -7.52 9.66 -9.46
CA ALA A 38 -7.00 10.48 -10.55
C ALA A 38 -7.74 10.20 -11.85
N ARG A 39 -8.06 8.94 -12.11
CA ARG A 39 -8.80 8.57 -13.32
C ARG A 39 -10.20 9.16 -13.31
N LEU A 40 -10.89 9.06 -12.17
CA LEU A 40 -12.22 9.60 -12.03
C LEU A 40 -12.22 11.12 -12.17
N ASP A 41 -11.24 11.79 -11.58
CA ASP A 41 -11.09 13.24 -11.72
C ASP A 41 -10.89 13.63 -13.18
N ALA A 42 -10.09 12.85 -13.90
CA ALA A 42 -9.85 13.10 -15.33
C ALA A 42 -11.14 12.92 -16.14
N GLU A 43 -11.93 11.91 -15.80
CA GLU A 43 -13.21 11.68 -16.48
C GLU A 43 -14.19 12.83 -16.21
N ILE A 44 -14.25 13.30 -14.98
CA ILE A 44 -15.11 14.42 -14.61
C ILE A 44 -14.67 15.68 -15.36
N ALA A 45 -13.37 15.92 -15.41
CA ALA A 45 -12.84 17.08 -16.12
C ALA A 45 -13.17 17.01 -17.61
N ALA A 46 -13.06 15.83 -18.21
CA ALA A 46 -13.38 15.64 -19.61
C ALA A 46 -14.86 15.90 -19.89
N LEU A 47 -15.74 15.43 -19.02
CA LEU A 47 -17.18 15.68 -19.16
C LEU A 47 -17.49 17.16 -18.99
N GLY A 48 -16.84 17.81 -18.03
CA GLY A 48 -17.01 19.24 -17.83
C GLY A 48 -16.58 20.05 -19.03
N ALA A 49 -15.46 19.68 -19.63
CA ALA A 49 -14.96 20.33 -20.83
C ALA A 49 -15.92 20.17 -22.02
N THR A 50 -16.50 18.99 -22.14
CA THR A 50 -17.47 18.70 -23.18
C THR A 50 -18.74 19.54 -23.01
N ARG A 51 -19.21 19.66 -21.79
CA ARG A 51 -20.41 20.45 -21.49
C ARG A 51 -20.20 21.94 -21.66
N GLY A 52 -18.96 22.39 -21.46
CA GLY A 52 -18.63 23.79 -21.58
C GLY A 52 -18.65 24.34 -23.00
N ARG A 53 -18.86 23.45 -23.96
CA ARG A 53 -18.99 23.82 -25.36
C ARG A 53 -20.47 23.85 -25.75
#